data_d256b0492c184168284dd848c0939e02
#
_entry.id   d256b0492c184168284dd848c0939e02
#
_cell.length_a   1.000
_cell.length_b   1.000
_cell.length_c   1.000
_cell.angle_alpha   90.00
_cell.angle_beta   90.00
_cell.angle_gamma   90.00
#
_symmetry.space_group_name_H-M   'P 1'
#
loop_
_entity.id
_entity.type
_entity.pdbx_description
1 polymer ?
#
loop_
_entity_poly.entity_id
_entity_poly.type
_entity_poly.pdbx_seq_one_letter_code
_entity_poly.pdbx_strand_id
1 'polypeptide(L)'
;TYNYKTMKNKIKIYLLLIALGIGSVSCLDKYPDDAIQAGQAIKTVDDANQAIIGIYAAFKDASLYSGRLTLLPDLQTDLVYAVTGYSNQYGDLWRWNILATNEDIEAVYGALYSVINRCNFLLDYIPGVQQSTTDDDALDKLDMIHGEALFARALCYSELIKLFCKSYESDAEAENELGVVLTSHYDSVDNTRRASLKDSYQFVLDDLELAAEYLKIDENSVTKDDLYSTPYINEYTVYALRARVALYMKHYTEAIKYSTKVIDSGYYVLSSASIQYGSTGQSFYQYMWTNDASTEIIWKVGFTPTSYGGALGTIFFNYDYSTVRPDYVPAKWALDLYDPYDLRYSIFFQSYLTGYPHALQWPLLQKYWGNTAFMESYNIRHVSMPKPFRLSEQYLIRAEAYCFKDTPDYGSAGKDLGTLRAARYSSYSGGVSVSDRNALEVIEEERVKELYMEGFRLHDLKRWHKGFERKPQSESLGNGSSLKVEKDDPLFVWPIPQNELDAPGSDIQPNESNK
;
A
#
# COMPACT_ATOMS: atom_id res chain seq x y z
N THR A 1 75.77 39.62 -20.01
CA THR A 1 75.30 38.36 -20.66
C THR A 1 74.69 37.36 -19.69
N TYR A 2 74.97 37.50 -18.41
CA TYR A 2 74.45 36.54 -17.40
C TYR A 2 72.98 36.77 -17.03
N ASN A 3 72.51 38.00 -17.06
CA ASN A 3 71.10 38.35 -16.71
C ASN A 3 70.08 37.97 -17.79
N TYR A 4 70.43 37.91 -19.06
CA TYR A 4 69.50 37.61 -20.15
C TYR A 4 69.13 36.15 -20.24
N LYS A 5 70.05 35.25 -19.89
CA LYS A 5 69.79 33.77 -19.83
C LYS A 5 68.90 33.36 -18.68
N THR A 6 69.09 34.04 -17.54
CA THR A 6 68.24 33.78 -16.33
C THR A 6 66.82 34.28 -16.51
N MET A 7 66.62 35.38 -17.18
CA MET A 7 65.29 35.94 -17.49
C MET A 7 64.54 35.08 -18.53
N LYS A 8 65.22 34.59 -19.56
CA LYS A 8 64.64 33.64 -20.55
C LYS A 8 64.21 32.30 -19.93
N ASN A 9 64.94 31.79 -18.97
CA ASN A 9 64.62 30.56 -18.28
C ASN A 9 63.42 30.79 -17.32
N LYS A 10 63.32 31.91 -16.64
CA LYS A 10 62.15 32.26 -15.82
C LYS A 10 60.89 32.43 -16.66
N ILE A 11 60.96 33.05 -17.82
CA ILE A 11 59.84 33.19 -18.76
C ILE A 11 59.40 31.81 -19.29
N LYS A 12 60.32 30.90 -19.60
CA LYS A 12 60.00 29.53 -20.01
C LYS A 12 59.30 28.73 -18.90
N ILE A 13 59.72 28.90 -17.65
CA ILE A 13 59.11 28.26 -16.49
C ILE A 13 57.68 28.80 -16.24
N TYR A 14 57.47 30.11 -16.36
CA TYR A 14 56.13 30.69 -16.25
C TYR A 14 55.22 30.29 -17.40
N LEU A 15 55.71 30.19 -18.64
CA LEU A 15 54.94 29.69 -19.78
C LEU A 15 54.61 28.20 -19.63
N LEU A 16 55.51 27.40 -19.04
CA LEU A 16 55.26 25.99 -18.76
C LEU A 16 54.24 25.80 -17.62
N LEU A 17 54.26 26.64 -16.59
CA LEU A 17 53.28 26.64 -15.48
C LEU A 17 51.91 27.12 -15.95
N ILE A 18 51.84 28.09 -16.88
CA ILE A 18 50.56 28.52 -17.49
C ILE A 18 50.02 27.42 -18.42
N ALA A 19 50.86 26.71 -19.18
CA ALA A 19 50.45 25.61 -20.03
C ALA A 19 49.97 24.38 -19.21
N LEU A 20 50.57 24.11 -18.04
CA LEU A 20 50.08 23.10 -17.09
C LEU A 20 48.77 23.50 -16.40
N GLY A 21 48.57 24.81 -16.14
CA GLY A 21 47.32 25.34 -15.54
C GLY A 21 46.11 25.31 -16.48
N ILE A 22 46.33 25.38 -17.81
CA ILE A 22 45.29 25.32 -18.83
C ILE A 22 44.89 23.85 -19.14
N GLY A 23 45.79 22.88 -18.87
CA GLY A 23 45.54 21.45 -19.07
C GLY A 23 44.72 20.79 -17.98
N SER A 24 44.44 21.47 -16.85
CA SER A 24 43.66 20.92 -15.72
C SER A 24 42.18 21.33 -15.70
N VAL A 25 41.69 22.01 -16.74
CA VAL A 25 40.26 22.28 -16.92
C VAL A 25 39.68 21.29 -17.95
N SER A 26 40.03 20.01 -17.82
CA SER A 26 39.46 18.96 -18.64
C SER A 26 38.56 18.09 -17.77
N CYS A 27 37.27 18.31 -17.95
CA CYS A 27 36.20 17.33 -17.72
C CYS A 27 36.27 16.57 -16.38
N LEU A 28 35.84 17.23 -15.30
CA LEU A 28 35.36 16.57 -14.10
C LEU A 28 33.94 16.01 -14.28
N ASP A 29 33.27 16.30 -15.39
CA ASP A 29 31.98 15.78 -15.77
C ASP A 29 32.12 14.53 -16.68
N LYS A 30 32.95 13.55 -16.27
CA LYS A 30 32.85 12.21 -16.86
C LYS A 30 31.73 11.46 -16.13
N TYR A 31 30.54 11.60 -16.65
CA TYR A 31 29.51 10.58 -16.40
C TYR A 31 29.99 9.25 -16.99
N PRO A 32 29.71 8.09 -16.35
CA PRO A 32 29.90 6.80 -16.98
C PRO A 32 29.25 6.79 -18.37
N ASP A 33 29.86 6.15 -19.34
CA ASP A 33 29.38 6.15 -20.75
C ASP A 33 27.97 5.56 -20.92
N ASP A 34 27.48 4.87 -19.87
CA ASP A 34 26.15 4.26 -19.74
C ASP A 34 25.17 5.07 -18.84
N ALA A 35 25.60 6.21 -18.28
CA ALA A 35 24.76 7.07 -17.46
C ALA A 35 24.11 8.19 -18.30
N ILE A 36 22.79 8.21 -18.32
CA ILE A 36 22.01 9.30 -18.90
C ILE A 36 21.97 10.44 -17.88
N GLN A 37 22.39 11.67 -18.31
CA GLN A 37 22.24 12.85 -17.45
C GLN A 37 20.76 13.06 -17.11
N ALA A 38 20.47 13.38 -15.86
CA ALA A 38 19.09 13.59 -15.41
C ALA A 38 18.30 14.47 -16.39
N GLY A 39 18.82 15.65 -16.75
CA GLY A 39 18.17 16.57 -17.71
C GLY A 39 17.99 16.04 -19.14
N GLN A 40 18.38 14.82 -19.43
CA GLN A 40 18.20 14.16 -20.73
C GLN A 40 17.42 12.85 -20.66
N ALA A 41 16.97 12.45 -19.47
CA ALA A 41 16.40 11.14 -19.24
C ALA A 41 14.98 10.98 -19.83
N ILE A 42 14.17 12.03 -19.81
CA ILE A 42 12.78 11.99 -20.32
C ILE A 42 12.60 13.15 -21.29
N LYS A 43 12.49 12.86 -22.59
CA LYS A 43 12.31 13.84 -23.67
C LYS A 43 11.14 13.54 -24.57
N THR A 44 10.66 12.30 -24.57
CA THR A 44 9.59 11.81 -25.43
C THR A 44 8.49 11.18 -24.59
N VAL A 45 7.32 11.01 -25.19
CA VAL A 45 6.21 10.27 -24.57
C VAL A 45 6.59 8.81 -24.29
N ASP A 46 7.44 8.21 -25.12
CA ASP A 46 7.95 6.86 -24.89
C ASP A 46 8.90 6.79 -23.69
N ASP A 47 9.74 7.80 -23.46
CA ASP A 47 10.57 7.89 -22.24
C ASP A 47 9.69 8.04 -21.00
N ALA A 48 8.67 8.90 -21.06
CA ALA A 48 7.70 9.05 -19.97
C ALA A 48 6.94 7.73 -19.69
N ASN A 49 6.58 6.98 -20.76
CA ASN A 49 5.96 5.68 -20.63
C ASN A 49 6.89 4.63 -19.98
N GLN A 50 8.17 4.64 -20.27
CA GLN A 50 9.13 3.76 -19.57
C GLN A 50 9.27 4.15 -18.09
N ALA A 51 9.23 5.43 -17.78
CA ALA A 51 9.31 5.93 -16.41
C ALA A 51 8.08 5.50 -15.58
N ILE A 52 6.86 5.62 -16.11
CA ILE A 52 5.65 5.17 -15.40
C ILE A 52 5.62 3.65 -15.23
N ILE A 53 6.07 2.86 -16.21
CA ILE A 53 6.25 1.40 -16.05
C ILE A 53 7.23 1.10 -14.92
N GLY A 54 8.31 1.89 -14.78
CA GLY A 54 9.25 1.81 -13.66
C GLY A 54 8.61 2.10 -12.29
N ILE A 55 7.62 2.99 -12.22
CA ILE A 55 6.82 3.27 -11.01
C ILE A 55 5.91 2.09 -10.69
N TYR A 56 5.19 1.52 -11.66
CA TYR A 56 4.41 0.30 -11.45
C TYR A 56 5.27 -0.88 -10.99
N ALA A 57 6.47 -1.02 -11.56
CA ALA A 57 7.41 -2.06 -11.15
C ALA A 57 7.89 -1.88 -9.70
N ALA A 58 8.02 -0.64 -9.21
CA ALA A 58 8.42 -0.36 -7.85
C ALA A 58 7.39 -0.85 -6.82
N PHE A 59 6.09 -0.84 -7.14
CA PHE A 59 5.05 -1.38 -6.26
C PHE A 59 5.14 -2.90 -6.04
N LYS A 60 5.95 -3.61 -6.84
CA LYS A 60 6.23 -5.05 -6.65
C LYS A 60 7.21 -5.32 -5.52
N ASP A 61 7.89 -4.30 -4.98
CA ASP A 61 8.85 -4.46 -3.89
C ASP A 61 8.19 -5.13 -2.68
N ALA A 62 8.92 -6.08 -2.06
CA ALA A 62 8.45 -6.80 -0.88
C ALA A 62 8.27 -5.91 0.37
N SER A 63 8.82 -4.70 0.37
CA SER A 63 8.56 -3.69 1.40
C SER A 63 7.20 -3.01 1.23
N LEU A 64 6.60 -3.10 0.03
CA LEU A 64 5.29 -2.53 -0.29
C LEU A 64 4.19 -3.61 -0.27
N TYR A 65 3.22 -3.51 -1.18
CA TYR A 65 2.01 -4.34 -1.16
C TYR A 65 2.25 -5.83 -1.35
N SER A 66 3.35 -6.25 -1.97
CA SER A 66 3.68 -7.67 -2.10
C SER A 66 4.29 -8.31 -0.85
N GLY A 67 4.38 -7.56 0.24
CA GLY A 67 4.96 -8.03 1.50
C GLY A 67 4.57 -7.16 2.70
N ARG A 68 5.53 -6.38 3.20
CA ARG A 68 5.45 -5.69 4.50
C ARG A 68 4.24 -4.78 4.64
N LEU A 69 3.94 -3.95 3.64
CA LEU A 69 2.84 -2.99 3.72
C LEU A 69 1.46 -3.68 3.83
N THR A 70 1.30 -4.87 3.24
CA THR A 70 0.07 -5.67 3.36
C THR A 70 0.03 -6.45 4.67
N LEU A 71 1.16 -7.01 5.11
CA LEU A 71 1.16 -7.96 6.22
C LEU A 71 1.32 -7.30 7.59
N LEU A 72 2.26 -6.34 7.72
CA LEU A 72 2.68 -5.84 9.04
C LEU A 72 1.59 -5.10 9.82
N PRO A 73 0.74 -4.24 9.20
CA PRO A 73 -0.31 -3.55 9.94
C PRO A 73 -1.37 -4.47 10.54
N ASP A 74 -1.54 -5.68 9.98
CA ASP A 74 -2.45 -6.68 10.52
C ASP A 74 -1.74 -7.63 11.48
N LEU A 75 -0.51 -8.04 11.13
CA LEU A 75 0.30 -8.98 11.91
C LEU A 75 0.60 -8.46 13.32
N GLN A 76 0.88 -7.16 13.48
CA GLN A 76 1.17 -6.59 14.79
C GLN A 76 -0.08 -6.48 15.71
N THR A 77 -1.28 -6.78 15.21
CA THR A 77 -2.54 -6.66 15.95
C THR A 77 -2.98 -7.99 16.60
N ASP A 78 -4.27 -8.15 16.79
CA ASP A 78 -4.94 -9.30 17.41
C ASP A 78 -5.37 -10.39 16.41
N LEU A 79 -5.08 -10.23 15.11
CA LEU A 79 -5.60 -11.16 14.08
C LEU A 79 -4.89 -12.51 14.02
N VAL A 80 -3.61 -12.58 14.45
CA VAL A 80 -2.80 -13.79 14.32
C VAL A 80 -2.01 -14.10 15.59
N TYR A 81 -1.65 -15.37 15.74
CA TYR A 81 -0.77 -15.85 16.81
C TYR A 81 0.49 -16.46 16.22
N ALA A 82 1.63 -16.14 16.82
CA ALA A 82 2.89 -16.79 16.52
C ALA A 82 2.88 -18.23 17.07
N VAL A 83 3.37 -19.18 16.28
CA VAL A 83 3.50 -20.58 16.68
C VAL A 83 4.77 -20.75 17.49
N THR A 84 4.75 -21.50 18.57
CA THR A 84 5.94 -21.80 19.37
C THR A 84 6.98 -22.52 18.50
N GLY A 85 8.18 -21.91 18.39
CA GLY A 85 9.24 -22.40 17.52
C GLY A 85 9.22 -21.82 16.08
N TYR A 86 8.41 -20.78 15.82
CA TYR A 86 8.42 -20.07 14.53
C TYR A 86 9.77 -19.41 14.21
N SER A 87 9.97 -19.01 12.93
CA SER A 87 11.22 -18.40 12.46
C SER A 87 11.61 -17.08 13.12
N ASN A 88 10.70 -16.46 13.86
CA ASN A 88 10.78 -15.10 14.41
C ASN A 88 10.74 -13.98 13.34
N GLN A 89 10.34 -14.29 12.10
CA GLN A 89 10.12 -13.28 11.08
C GLN A 89 9.06 -12.28 11.56
N TYR A 90 9.34 -10.98 11.50
CA TYR A 90 8.49 -9.89 12.01
C TYR A 90 8.13 -9.98 13.50
N GLY A 91 8.87 -10.78 14.26
CA GLY A 91 8.51 -11.07 15.66
C GLY A 91 8.54 -9.85 16.57
N ASP A 92 9.40 -8.87 16.30
CA ASP A 92 9.47 -7.65 17.11
C ASP A 92 8.21 -6.79 16.94
N LEU A 93 7.70 -6.64 15.70
CA LEU A 93 6.43 -5.96 15.47
C LEU A 93 5.27 -6.72 16.12
N TRP A 94 5.22 -8.05 15.96
CA TRP A 94 4.17 -8.86 16.55
C TRP A 94 4.17 -8.78 18.09
N ARG A 95 5.35 -8.69 18.73
CA ARG A 95 5.48 -8.54 20.18
C ARG A 95 5.33 -7.10 20.69
N TRP A 96 5.12 -6.14 19.80
CA TRP A 96 5.12 -4.69 20.14
C TRP A 96 6.44 -4.19 20.75
N ASN A 97 7.55 -4.85 20.40
CA ASN A 97 8.90 -4.40 20.71
C ASN A 97 9.46 -3.59 19.53
N ILE A 98 8.81 -2.48 19.23
CA ILE A 98 9.05 -1.70 18.02
C ILE A 98 10.03 -0.57 18.32
N LEU A 99 11.19 -0.59 17.68
CA LEU A 99 12.24 0.41 17.80
C LEU A 99 12.41 1.20 16.50
N ALA A 100 12.93 2.43 16.60
CA ALA A 100 13.27 3.26 15.44
C ALA A 100 14.34 2.62 14.52
N THR A 101 15.09 1.64 15.03
CA THR A 101 16.08 0.86 14.27
C THR A 101 15.52 -0.41 13.65
N ASN A 102 14.20 -0.59 13.65
CA ASN A 102 13.57 -1.77 13.05
C ASN A 102 13.70 -1.72 11.52
N GLU A 103 14.40 -2.73 10.95
CA GLU A 103 14.72 -2.80 9.53
C GLU A 103 13.47 -2.93 8.63
N ASP A 104 12.39 -3.54 9.12
CA ASP A 104 11.15 -3.70 8.35
C ASP A 104 10.42 -2.36 8.19
N ILE A 105 10.40 -1.55 9.26
CA ILE A 105 9.83 -0.20 9.24
C ILE A 105 10.65 0.73 8.35
N GLU A 106 11.98 0.69 8.48
CA GLU A 106 12.91 1.44 7.63
C GLU A 106 12.70 1.10 6.16
N ALA A 107 12.60 -0.19 5.84
CA ALA A 107 12.39 -0.66 4.47
C ALA A 107 11.07 -0.16 3.86
N VAL A 108 9.97 -0.12 4.63
CA VAL A 108 8.68 0.43 4.18
C VAL A 108 8.79 1.94 3.94
N TYR A 109 9.37 2.68 4.89
CA TYR A 109 9.55 4.12 4.79
C TYR A 109 10.36 4.50 3.55
N GLY A 110 11.53 3.90 3.39
CA GLY A 110 12.43 4.15 2.26
C GLY A 110 11.83 3.76 0.91
N ALA A 111 11.09 2.63 0.84
CA ALA A 111 10.43 2.20 -0.39
C ALA A 111 9.33 3.17 -0.83
N LEU A 112 8.51 3.68 0.11
CA LEU A 112 7.47 4.66 -0.20
C LEU A 112 8.07 5.98 -0.72
N TYR A 113 9.10 6.51 -0.06
CA TYR A 113 9.79 7.72 -0.54
C TYR A 113 10.54 7.49 -1.86
N SER A 114 11.06 6.28 -2.10
CA SER A 114 11.66 5.93 -3.40
C SER A 114 10.64 6.01 -4.54
N VAL A 115 9.42 5.55 -4.34
CA VAL A 115 8.34 5.70 -5.34
C VAL A 115 7.97 7.16 -5.51
N ILE A 116 7.80 7.93 -4.43
CA ILE A 116 7.52 9.37 -4.47
C ILE A 116 8.58 10.10 -5.30
N ASN A 117 9.86 9.81 -5.07
CA ASN A 117 10.95 10.44 -5.80
C ASN A 117 10.92 10.10 -7.31
N ARG A 118 10.56 8.86 -7.67
CA ARG A 118 10.35 8.47 -9.09
C ARG A 118 9.16 9.22 -9.70
N CYS A 119 8.08 9.41 -8.95
CA CYS A 119 6.93 10.19 -9.40
C CYS A 119 7.33 11.66 -9.61
N ASN A 120 8.02 12.27 -8.66
CA ASN A 120 8.51 13.63 -8.76
C ASN A 120 9.43 13.81 -9.99
N PHE A 121 10.35 12.85 -10.20
CA PHE A 121 11.20 12.86 -11.38
C PHE A 121 10.39 12.89 -12.68
N LEU A 122 9.43 12.00 -12.84
CA LEU A 122 8.58 11.96 -14.03
C LEU A 122 7.75 13.25 -14.18
N LEU A 123 7.11 13.70 -13.10
CA LEU A 123 6.26 14.90 -13.09
C LEU A 123 7.02 16.17 -13.45
N ASP A 124 8.29 16.31 -13.04
CA ASP A 124 9.13 17.47 -13.38
C ASP A 124 9.44 17.54 -14.88
N TYR A 125 9.46 16.40 -15.61
CA TYR A 125 9.77 16.35 -17.04
C TYR A 125 8.55 16.43 -17.96
N ILE A 126 7.36 16.05 -17.49
CA ILE A 126 6.12 16.05 -18.29
C ILE A 126 5.87 17.37 -19.01
N PRO A 127 6.01 18.57 -18.39
CA PRO A 127 5.76 19.83 -19.08
C PRO A 127 6.68 20.08 -20.29
N GLY A 128 7.93 19.63 -20.22
CA GLY A 128 8.89 19.73 -21.32
C GLY A 128 8.55 18.80 -22.48
N VAL A 129 8.12 17.58 -22.17
CA VAL A 129 7.65 16.60 -23.18
C VAL A 129 6.38 17.11 -23.86
N GLN A 130 5.43 17.64 -23.08
CA GLN A 130 4.17 18.18 -23.58
C GLN A 130 4.41 19.33 -24.59
N GLN A 131 5.31 20.25 -24.27
CA GLN A 131 5.66 21.38 -25.15
C GLN A 131 6.29 20.93 -26.47
N SER A 132 6.97 19.81 -26.51
CA SER A 132 7.63 19.25 -27.70
C SER A 132 6.77 18.27 -28.49
N THR A 133 5.60 17.88 -27.99
CA THR A 133 4.68 16.91 -28.59
C THR A 133 3.56 17.65 -29.33
N THR A 134 3.29 17.26 -30.58
CA THR A 134 2.26 17.87 -31.43
C THR A 134 1.19 16.89 -31.92
N ASP A 135 1.35 15.63 -31.60
CA ASP A 135 0.41 14.54 -31.93
C ASP A 135 -0.61 14.40 -30.80
N ASP A 136 -1.90 14.46 -31.13
CA ASP A 136 -2.98 14.47 -30.13
C ASP A 136 -3.06 13.13 -29.36
N ASP A 137 -2.90 11.97 -30.03
CA ASP A 137 -2.92 10.65 -29.37
C ASP A 137 -1.73 10.50 -28.40
N ALA A 138 -0.57 11.09 -28.75
CA ALA A 138 0.60 11.11 -27.87
C ALA A 138 0.41 12.04 -26.67
N LEU A 139 -0.31 13.16 -26.84
CA LEU A 139 -0.68 14.06 -25.73
C LEU A 139 -1.67 13.38 -24.79
N ASP A 140 -2.70 12.70 -25.30
CA ASP A 140 -3.66 11.95 -24.50
C ASP A 140 -2.94 10.86 -23.67
N LYS A 141 -2.00 10.14 -24.29
CA LYS A 141 -1.16 9.17 -23.57
C LYS A 141 -0.31 9.82 -22.48
N LEU A 142 0.25 11.00 -22.74
CA LEU A 142 1.05 11.74 -21.75
C LEU A 142 0.18 12.22 -20.58
N ASP A 143 -1.05 12.64 -20.83
CA ASP A 143 -2.01 13.02 -19.80
C ASP A 143 -2.38 11.83 -18.91
N MET A 144 -2.60 10.64 -19.49
CA MET A 144 -2.79 9.42 -18.71
C MET A 144 -1.57 9.12 -17.81
N ILE A 145 -0.35 9.19 -18.35
CA ILE A 145 0.89 8.98 -17.59
C ILE A 145 1.02 10.01 -16.45
N HIS A 146 0.62 11.26 -16.70
CA HIS A 146 0.59 12.33 -15.70
C HIS A 146 -0.33 11.96 -14.53
N GLY A 147 -1.57 11.59 -14.83
CA GLY A 147 -2.56 11.17 -13.84
C GLY A 147 -2.13 9.95 -13.04
N GLU A 148 -1.54 8.95 -13.70
CA GLU A 148 -1.00 7.75 -13.03
C GLU A 148 0.14 8.09 -12.05
N ALA A 149 1.04 8.99 -12.43
CA ALA A 149 2.15 9.43 -11.58
C ALA A 149 1.66 10.22 -10.35
N LEU A 150 0.68 11.12 -10.53
CA LEU A 150 0.02 11.86 -9.44
C LEU A 150 -0.67 10.89 -8.47
N PHE A 151 -1.44 9.94 -8.99
CA PHE A 151 -2.08 8.92 -8.15
C PHE A 151 -1.06 8.09 -7.36
N ALA A 152 0.03 7.63 -8.01
CA ALA A 152 1.05 6.83 -7.36
C ALA A 152 1.73 7.61 -6.22
N ARG A 153 1.99 8.91 -6.41
CA ARG A 153 2.53 9.79 -5.37
C ARG A 153 1.55 9.98 -4.21
N ALA A 154 0.30 10.28 -4.51
CA ALA A 154 -0.77 10.40 -3.52
C ALA A 154 -0.95 9.10 -2.70
N LEU A 155 -0.92 7.95 -3.36
CA LEU A 155 -1.02 6.64 -2.70
C LEU A 155 0.12 6.45 -1.69
N CYS A 156 1.37 6.70 -2.10
CA CYS A 156 2.53 6.56 -1.21
C CYS A 156 2.47 7.51 -0.02
N TYR A 157 2.08 8.77 -0.23
CA TYR A 157 1.88 9.70 0.89
C TYR A 157 0.74 9.27 1.81
N SER A 158 -0.36 8.75 1.28
CA SER A 158 -1.46 8.23 2.11
C SER A 158 -1.03 7.05 2.98
N GLU A 159 -0.15 6.17 2.47
CA GLU A 159 0.42 5.06 3.25
C GLU A 159 1.38 5.56 4.34
N LEU A 160 2.26 6.52 4.00
CA LEU A 160 3.14 7.17 5.00
C LEU A 160 2.33 7.81 6.14
N ILE A 161 1.27 8.55 5.81
CA ILE A 161 0.39 9.18 6.81
C ILE A 161 -0.25 8.11 7.70
N LYS A 162 -0.80 7.05 7.12
CA LYS A 162 -1.43 5.97 7.89
C LYS A 162 -0.46 5.31 8.88
N LEU A 163 0.79 5.13 8.51
CA LEU A 163 1.78 4.42 9.33
C LEU A 163 2.50 5.33 10.32
N PHE A 164 2.88 6.54 9.91
CA PHE A 164 3.81 7.40 10.65
C PHE A 164 3.16 8.64 11.26
N CYS A 165 1.84 8.80 11.17
CA CYS A 165 1.11 9.90 11.79
C CYS A 165 0.01 9.40 12.71
N LYS A 166 -0.43 10.27 13.62
CA LYS A 166 -1.63 10.04 14.42
C LYS A 166 -2.89 9.99 13.54
N SER A 167 -3.99 9.50 14.09
CA SER A 167 -5.30 9.59 13.44
C SER A 167 -5.74 11.05 13.27
N TYR A 168 -6.50 11.29 12.20
CA TYR A 168 -7.10 12.59 11.94
C TYR A 168 -8.40 12.72 12.74
N GLU A 169 -8.45 13.69 13.64
CA GLU A 169 -9.62 13.89 14.50
C GLU A 169 -10.53 15.02 14.00
N SER A 170 -9.90 16.13 13.65
CA SER A 170 -10.55 17.30 13.07
C SER A 170 -9.53 18.15 12.32
N ASP A 171 -9.99 19.03 11.44
CA ASP A 171 -9.13 19.97 10.72
C ASP A 171 -8.31 20.86 11.67
N ALA A 172 -8.92 21.26 12.78
CA ALA A 172 -8.28 22.13 13.77
C ALA A 172 -7.16 21.43 14.56
N GLU A 173 -7.34 20.14 14.88
CA GLU A 173 -6.32 19.34 15.55
C GLU A 173 -5.21 18.95 14.58
N ALA A 174 -5.56 18.53 13.37
CA ALA A 174 -4.63 18.13 12.33
C ALA A 174 -3.69 19.26 11.87
N GLU A 175 -4.07 20.51 12.06
CA GLU A 175 -3.22 21.68 11.79
C GLU A 175 -2.01 21.74 12.73
N ASN A 176 -2.12 21.16 13.94
CA ASN A 176 -1.08 21.15 14.97
C ASN A 176 -0.39 19.79 15.13
N GLU A 177 -0.91 18.72 14.51
CA GLU A 177 -0.28 17.40 14.56
C GLU A 177 0.74 17.23 13.44
N LEU A 178 1.77 16.40 13.68
CA LEU A 178 2.81 16.12 12.72
C LEU A 178 2.31 15.22 11.59
N GLY A 179 2.44 15.68 10.38
CA GLY A 179 2.24 14.95 9.15
C GLY A 179 3.51 14.23 8.67
N VAL A 180 3.82 14.33 7.38
CA VAL A 180 5.00 13.74 6.74
C VAL A 180 5.89 14.80 6.09
N VAL A 181 7.10 14.44 5.69
CA VAL A 181 7.95 15.31 4.86
C VAL A 181 7.37 15.32 3.45
N LEU A 182 7.00 16.49 2.96
CA LEU A 182 6.44 16.65 1.61
C LEU A 182 7.53 17.11 0.65
N THR A 183 7.67 16.42 -0.47
CA THR A 183 8.51 16.80 -1.61
C THR A 183 7.68 16.74 -2.89
N SER A 184 7.70 17.81 -3.66
CA SER A 184 6.96 17.92 -4.93
C SER A 184 7.85 17.87 -6.16
N HIS A 185 9.18 17.94 -5.98
CA HIS A 185 10.17 17.93 -7.04
C HIS A 185 11.24 16.86 -6.79
N TYR A 186 11.83 16.38 -7.87
CA TYR A 186 12.93 15.42 -7.82
C TYR A 186 14.15 16.06 -7.14
N ASP A 187 14.79 15.27 -6.26
CA ASP A 187 16.04 15.64 -5.58
C ASP A 187 15.96 16.96 -4.78
N SER A 188 14.74 17.38 -4.42
CA SER A 188 14.52 18.53 -3.56
C SER A 188 14.89 18.20 -2.11
N VAL A 189 15.96 18.81 -1.64
CA VAL A 189 16.44 18.71 -0.24
C VAL A 189 16.16 19.97 0.58
N ASP A 190 15.34 20.87 0.06
CA ASP A 190 15.18 22.21 0.62
C ASP A 190 14.48 22.23 1.99
N ASN A 191 13.73 21.20 2.31
CA ASN A 191 13.03 21.10 3.60
C ASN A 191 12.81 19.65 4.02
N THR A 192 13.46 19.24 5.10
CA THR A 192 13.28 17.92 5.71
C THR A 192 12.27 17.92 6.86
N ARG A 193 11.68 19.09 7.22
CA ARG A 193 10.67 19.17 8.27
C ARG A 193 9.36 18.55 7.83
N ARG A 194 8.71 17.90 8.77
CA ARG A 194 7.36 17.35 8.57
C ARG A 194 6.35 18.49 8.44
N ALA A 195 5.48 18.42 7.45
CA ALA A 195 4.32 19.29 7.34
C ALA A 195 3.31 19.00 8.47
N SER A 196 2.27 19.81 8.59
CA SER A 196 1.13 19.44 9.43
C SER A 196 0.42 18.20 8.87
N LEU A 197 -0.30 17.48 9.73
CA LEU A 197 -1.12 16.35 9.30
C LEU A 197 -2.19 16.80 8.28
N LYS A 198 -2.76 18.00 8.50
CA LYS A 198 -3.73 18.64 7.60
C LYS A 198 -3.12 18.89 6.22
N ASP A 199 -1.95 19.55 6.16
CA ASP A 199 -1.28 19.86 4.89
C ASP A 199 -0.84 18.58 4.17
N SER A 200 -0.44 17.55 4.92
CA SER A 200 -0.08 16.25 4.36
C SER A 200 -1.27 15.58 3.66
N TYR A 201 -2.44 15.60 4.26
CA TYR A 201 -3.65 15.11 3.59
C TYR A 201 -4.10 16.01 2.45
N GLN A 202 -3.96 17.34 2.59
CA GLN A 202 -4.30 18.27 1.51
C GLN A 202 -3.46 18.01 0.26
N PHE A 203 -2.15 17.77 0.43
CA PHE A 203 -1.26 17.39 -0.68
C PHE A 203 -1.74 16.12 -1.40
N VAL A 204 -2.16 15.11 -0.64
CA VAL A 204 -2.76 13.87 -1.21
C VAL A 204 -4.04 14.18 -1.99
N LEU A 205 -4.92 15.02 -1.44
CA LEU A 205 -6.18 15.38 -2.09
C LEU A 205 -5.97 16.20 -3.36
N ASP A 206 -5.00 17.10 -3.38
CA ASP A 206 -4.67 17.92 -4.55
C ASP A 206 -4.15 17.04 -5.70
N ASP A 207 -3.25 16.11 -5.41
CA ASP A 207 -2.77 15.14 -6.39
C ASP A 207 -3.91 14.26 -6.94
N LEU A 208 -4.82 13.79 -6.06
CA LEU A 208 -5.97 12.97 -6.48
C LEU A 208 -7.00 13.76 -7.30
N GLU A 209 -7.15 15.05 -7.04
CA GLU A 209 -8.04 15.90 -7.83
C GLU A 209 -7.54 16.02 -9.26
N LEU A 210 -6.27 16.37 -9.43
CA LEU A 210 -5.65 16.44 -10.74
C LEU A 210 -5.59 15.07 -11.44
N ALA A 211 -5.26 14.01 -10.71
CA ALA A 211 -5.25 12.65 -11.27
C ALA A 211 -6.62 12.25 -11.84
N ALA A 212 -7.72 12.63 -11.17
CA ALA A 212 -9.07 12.33 -11.66
C ALA A 212 -9.42 13.08 -12.94
N GLU A 213 -8.86 14.27 -13.16
CA GLU A 213 -9.05 15.04 -14.41
C GLU A 213 -8.32 14.36 -15.58
N TYR A 214 -7.07 13.95 -15.38
CA TYR A 214 -6.26 13.29 -16.40
C TYR A 214 -6.70 11.86 -16.72
N LEU A 215 -7.21 11.12 -15.73
CA LEU A 215 -7.59 9.70 -15.86
C LEU A 215 -9.08 9.50 -16.16
N LYS A 216 -9.78 10.56 -16.56
CA LYS A 216 -11.20 10.49 -16.84
C LYS A 216 -11.50 9.46 -17.94
N ILE A 217 -12.39 8.52 -17.63
CA ILE A 217 -12.81 7.48 -18.56
C ILE A 217 -13.84 8.03 -19.54
N ASP A 218 -13.61 7.83 -20.83
CA ASP A 218 -14.67 7.97 -21.83
C ASP A 218 -15.53 6.70 -21.83
N GLU A 219 -16.73 6.80 -21.23
CA GLU A 219 -17.69 5.70 -21.12
C GLU A 219 -18.12 5.09 -22.46
N ASN A 220 -17.89 5.79 -23.58
CA ASN A 220 -18.22 5.30 -24.91
C ASN A 220 -17.11 4.43 -25.53
N SER A 221 -15.88 4.55 -25.04
CA SER A 221 -14.71 3.88 -25.61
C SER A 221 -14.17 2.74 -24.74
N VAL A 222 -14.48 2.71 -23.42
CA VAL A 222 -13.96 1.74 -22.47
C VAL A 222 -15.01 0.70 -22.11
N THR A 223 -14.69 -0.58 -22.28
CA THR A 223 -15.54 -1.70 -21.85
C THR A 223 -15.20 -2.17 -20.45
N LYS A 224 -16.13 -2.92 -19.83
CA LYS A 224 -15.86 -3.55 -18.52
C LYS A 224 -14.65 -4.50 -18.58
N ASP A 225 -14.51 -5.25 -19.66
CA ASP A 225 -13.42 -6.21 -19.84
C ASP A 225 -12.05 -5.50 -19.92
N ASP A 226 -12.00 -4.30 -20.48
CA ASP A 226 -10.78 -3.50 -20.53
C ASP A 226 -10.32 -3.13 -19.11
N LEU A 227 -11.24 -2.74 -18.21
CA LEU A 227 -10.92 -2.38 -16.84
C LEU A 227 -10.48 -3.58 -15.98
N TYR A 228 -11.06 -4.77 -16.21
CA TYR A 228 -10.73 -5.98 -15.45
C TYR A 228 -9.40 -6.62 -15.86
N SER A 229 -9.03 -6.50 -17.12
CA SER A 229 -7.87 -7.19 -17.68
C SER A 229 -6.56 -6.46 -17.42
N THR A 230 -6.61 -5.16 -17.16
CA THR A 230 -5.41 -4.32 -17.01
C THR A 230 -5.07 -4.01 -15.54
N PRO A 231 -3.78 -4.07 -15.15
CA PRO A 231 -3.34 -3.65 -13.83
C PRO A 231 -3.09 -2.14 -13.74
N TYR A 232 -3.62 -1.34 -14.67
CA TYR A 232 -3.38 0.10 -14.73
C TYR A 232 -4.36 0.88 -13.86
N ILE A 233 -3.87 1.99 -13.32
CA ILE A 233 -4.65 2.96 -12.56
C ILE A 233 -5.63 3.64 -13.51
N ASN A 234 -6.84 3.89 -13.04
CA ASN A 234 -7.90 4.59 -13.76
C ASN A 234 -8.68 5.52 -12.83
N GLU A 235 -9.63 6.27 -13.36
CA GLU A 235 -10.47 7.22 -12.62
C GLU A 235 -11.12 6.59 -11.36
N TYR A 236 -11.59 5.35 -11.45
CA TYR A 236 -12.23 4.68 -10.32
C TYR A 236 -11.23 4.26 -9.24
N THR A 237 -9.98 4.00 -9.62
CA THR A 237 -8.89 3.79 -8.64
C THR A 237 -8.64 5.07 -7.85
N VAL A 238 -8.68 6.24 -8.52
CA VAL A 238 -8.58 7.55 -7.86
C VAL A 238 -9.74 7.76 -6.90
N TYR A 239 -10.97 7.49 -7.32
CA TYR A 239 -12.14 7.64 -6.44
C TYR A 239 -12.11 6.67 -5.27
N ALA A 240 -11.63 5.44 -5.45
CA ALA A 240 -11.49 4.48 -4.37
C ALA A 240 -10.49 4.96 -3.29
N LEU A 241 -9.36 5.53 -3.70
CA LEU A 241 -8.40 6.12 -2.76
C LEU A 241 -8.98 7.39 -2.11
N ARG A 242 -9.66 8.26 -2.85
CA ARG A 242 -10.33 9.45 -2.28
C ARG A 242 -11.36 9.07 -1.21
N ALA A 243 -12.14 8.01 -1.44
CA ALA A 243 -13.09 7.49 -0.46
C ALA A 243 -12.38 7.01 0.82
N ARG A 244 -11.29 6.27 0.69
CA ARG A 244 -10.47 5.80 1.81
C ARG A 244 -9.86 6.97 2.59
N VAL A 245 -9.24 7.92 1.91
CA VAL A 245 -8.64 9.12 2.51
C VAL A 245 -9.70 9.92 3.26
N ALA A 246 -10.86 10.16 2.64
CA ALA A 246 -11.98 10.87 3.27
C ALA A 246 -12.50 10.15 4.53
N LEU A 247 -12.57 8.81 4.52
CA LEU A 247 -12.92 8.03 5.71
C LEU A 247 -11.90 8.23 6.83
N TYR A 248 -10.60 8.17 6.52
CA TYR A 248 -9.53 8.36 7.50
C TYR A 248 -9.49 9.79 8.06
N MET A 249 -9.89 10.80 7.26
CA MET A 249 -10.06 12.19 7.69
C MET A 249 -11.38 12.44 8.41
N LYS A 250 -12.24 11.44 8.60
CA LYS A 250 -13.61 11.59 9.13
C LYS A 250 -14.50 12.53 8.31
N HIS A 251 -14.12 12.77 7.06
CA HIS A 251 -14.92 13.54 6.09
C HIS A 251 -15.98 12.61 5.45
N TYR A 252 -16.95 12.19 6.25
CA TYR A 252 -17.88 11.11 5.91
C TYR A 252 -18.74 11.43 4.68
N THR A 253 -19.11 12.69 4.45
CA THR A 253 -19.86 13.09 3.25
C THR A 253 -19.06 12.84 1.98
N GLU A 254 -17.77 13.19 1.98
CA GLU A 254 -16.88 12.92 0.85
C GLU A 254 -16.59 11.43 0.68
N ALA A 255 -16.44 10.68 1.80
CA ALA A 255 -16.29 9.23 1.77
C ALA A 255 -17.51 8.56 1.09
N ILE A 256 -18.74 8.96 1.42
CA ILE A 256 -19.96 8.49 0.77
C ILE A 256 -19.97 8.87 -0.71
N LYS A 257 -19.64 10.11 -1.05
CA LYS A 257 -19.63 10.61 -2.43
C LYS A 257 -18.70 9.79 -3.33
N TYR A 258 -17.46 9.58 -2.94
CA TYR A 258 -16.48 8.89 -3.78
C TYR A 258 -16.67 7.38 -3.80
N SER A 259 -17.03 6.75 -2.70
CA SER A 259 -17.40 5.32 -2.71
C SER A 259 -18.64 5.06 -3.56
N THR A 260 -19.63 5.99 -3.56
CA THR A 260 -20.81 5.91 -4.41
C THR A 260 -20.44 6.00 -5.90
N LYS A 261 -19.52 6.89 -6.28
CA LYS A 261 -19.04 6.96 -7.67
C LYS A 261 -18.47 5.62 -8.17
N VAL A 262 -17.75 4.90 -7.32
CA VAL A 262 -17.21 3.59 -7.67
C VAL A 262 -18.30 2.52 -7.72
N ILE A 263 -19.15 2.46 -6.68
CA ILE A 263 -20.21 1.44 -6.55
C ILE A 263 -21.25 1.58 -7.67
N ASP A 264 -21.71 2.80 -7.91
CA ASP A 264 -22.80 3.08 -8.85
C ASP A 264 -22.32 3.16 -10.31
N SER A 265 -21.02 3.16 -10.56
CA SER A 265 -20.44 3.12 -11.92
C SER A 265 -20.92 1.90 -12.72
N GLY A 266 -21.23 0.82 -12.01
CA GLY A 266 -21.61 -0.47 -12.63
C GLY A 266 -20.45 -1.18 -13.37
N TYR A 267 -19.25 -0.60 -13.37
CA TYR A 267 -18.06 -1.26 -13.93
C TYR A 267 -17.57 -2.40 -13.06
N TYR A 268 -17.63 -2.25 -11.74
CA TYR A 268 -17.18 -3.26 -10.80
C TYR A 268 -18.36 -3.98 -10.15
N VAL A 269 -18.22 -5.28 -9.91
CA VAL A 269 -19.27 -6.12 -9.34
C VAL A 269 -18.66 -7.03 -8.26
N LEU A 270 -19.33 -7.13 -7.10
CA LEU A 270 -18.91 -8.04 -6.04
C LEU A 270 -18.89 -9.48 -6.54
N SER A 271 -17.78 -10.15 -6.34
CA SER A 271 -17.60 -11.57 -6.67
C SER A 271 -18.40 -12.45 -5.71
N SER A 272 -19.27 -13.28 -6.24
CA SER A 272 -20.05 -14.20 -5.44
C SER A 272 -19.19 -15.33 -4.87
N ALA A 273 -19.33 -15.58 -3.57
CA ALA A 273 -18.72 -16.73 -2.89
C ALA A 273 -19.54 -18.02 -3.08
N SER A 274 -20.80 -17.94 -3.52
CA SER A 274 -21.70 -19.09 -3.71
C SER A 274 -21.88 -19.51 -5.17
N ILE A 275 -21.64 -18.62 -6.15
CA ILE A 275 -21.79 -18.91 -7.58
C ILE A 275 -20.45 -19.38 -8.14
N GLN A 276 -20.46 -20.50 -8.86
CA GLN A 276 -19.28 -21.09 -9.46
C GLN A 276 -18.80 -20.31 -10.70
N TYR A 277 -17.50 -20.18 -10.85
CA TYR A 277 -16.84 -19.61 -12.03
C TYR A 277 -16.64 -20.69 -13.10
N GLY A 278 -17.53 -20.73 -14.07
CA GLY A 278 -17.49 -21.72 -15.15
C GLY A 278 -17.44 -23.15 -14.64
N SER A 279 -16.54 -23.96 -15.20
CA SER A 279 -16.30 -25.36 -14.80
C SER A 279 -15.12 -25.56 -13.87
N THR A 280 -14.61 -24.51 -13.22
CA THR A 280 -13.38 -24.56 -12.38
C THR A 280 -13.61 -25.27 -11.04
N GLY A 281 -14.85 -25.45 -10.62
CA GLY A 281 -15.18 -25.94 -9.26
C GLY A 281 -14.96 -24.89 -8.15
N GLN A 282 -14.51 -23.70 -8.49
CA GLN A 282 -14.30 -22.57 -7.59
C GLN A 282 -15.43 -21.55 -7.73
N SER A 283 -15.77 -20.83 -6.65
CA SER A 283 -16.65 -19.68 -6.78
C SER A 283 -15.90 -18.48 -7.40
N PHE A 284 -16.66 -17.47 -7.90
CA PHE A 284 -16.05 -16.22 -8.39
C PHE A 284 -15.16 -15.57 -7.33
N TYR A 285 -15.56 -15.58 -6.06
CA TYR A 285 -14.78 -15.02 -4.98
C TYR A 285 -13.51 -15.83 -4.67
N GLN A 286 -13.59 -17.15 -4.70
CA GLN A 286 -12.41 -18.01 -4.56
C GLN A 286 -11.44 -17.83 -5.73
N TYR A 287 -11.95 -17.74 -6.96
CA TYR A 287 -11.18 -17.53 -8.17
C TYR A 287 -10.38 -16.20 -8.12
N MET A 288 -10.95 -15.15 -7.52
CA MET A 288 -10.25 -13.89 -7.30
C MET A 288 -8.94 -14.07 -6.49
N TRP A 289 -8.94 -14.95 -5.50
CA TRP A 289 -7.77 -15.18 -4.64
C TRP A 289 -6.77 -16.16 -5.24
N THR A 290 -7.23 -17.13 -6.01
CA THR A 290 -6.39 -18.18 -6.60
C THR A 290 -5.85 -17.83 -7.99
N ASN A 291 -6.44 -16.88 -8.69
CA ASN A 291 -6.06 -16.51 -10.07
C ASN A 291 -5.84 -15.00 -10.26
N ASP A 292 -6.01 -14.20 -9.22
CA ASP A 292 -5.83 -12.75 -9.25
C ASP A 292 -6.67 -12.05 -10.34
N ALA A 293 -7.84 -12.58 -10.63
CA ALA A 293 -8.76 -12.08 -11.66
C ALA A 293 -10.20 -12.02 -11.14
N SER A 294 -10.84 -10.87 -11.26
CA SER A 294 -12.22 -10.65 -10.77
C SER A 294 -12.73 -9.29 -11.17
N THR A 295 -14.06 -9.22 -11.38
CA THR A 295 -14.79 -7.97 -11.55
C THR A 295 -14.86 -7.10 -10.28
N GLU A 296 -14.43 -7.62 -9.14
CA GLU A 296 -14.40 -6.91 -7.88
C GLU A 296 -13.10 -6.11 -7.69
N ILE A 297 -12.04 -6.45 -8.42
CA ILE A 297 -10.74 -5.80 -8.31
C ILE A 297 -10.78 -4.45 -9.02
N ILE A 298 -10.61 -3.37 -8.26
CA ILE A 298 -10.50 -2.01 -8.81
C ILE A 298 -9.07 -1.76 -9.28
N TRP A 299 -8.08 -2.18 -8.47
CA TRP A 299 -6.68 -2.13 -8.86
C TRP A 299 -5.88 -3.23 -8.16
N LYS A 300 -4.92 -3.79 -8.89
CA LYS A 300 -3.95 -4.79 -8.41
C LYS A 300 -2.55 -4.46 -8.86
N VAL A 301 -1.55 -4.88 -8.08
CA VAL A 301 -0.16 -4.85 -8.53
C VAL A 301 0.09 -6.03 -9.45
N GLY A 302 0.23 -5.76 -10.75
CA GLY A 302 0.33 -6.78 -11.79
C GLY A 302 1.67 -7.51 -11.78
N PHE A 303 1.62 -8.84 -11.82
CA PHE A 303 2.80 -9.71 -11.89
C PHE A 303 2.81 -10.51 -13.18
N THR A 304 4.01 -10.92 -13.57
CA THR A 304 4.24 -11.95 -14.58
C THR A 304 5.18 -13.00 -13.99
N PRO A 305 5.26 -14.22 -14.57
CA PRO A 305 6.20 -15.23 -14.07
C PRO A 305 7.68 -14.82 -14.11
N THR A 306 8.02 -13.83 -14.93
CA THR A 306 9.39 -13.30 -15.04
C THR A 306 9.59 -11.99 -14.25
N SER A 307 8.51 -11.39 -13.71
CA SER A 307 8.57 -10.14 -12.95
C SER A 307 7.44 -10.11 -11.93
N TYR A 308 7.72 -10.63 -10.74
CA TYR A 308 6.77 -10.69 -9.62
C TYR A 308 7.42 -10.14 -8.34
N GLY A 309 6.61 -9.92 -7.32
CA GLY A 309 7.02 -9.40 -6.02
C GLY A 309 7.22 -10.46 -4.95
N GLY A 310 7.06 -10.09 -3.69
CA GLY A 310 7.17 -10.97 -2.54
C GLY A 310 6.09 -12.06 -2.49
N ALA A 311 6.37 -13.10 -1.71
CA ALA A 311 5.49 -14.24 -1.51
C ALA A 311 4.68 -14.06 -0.21
N LEU A 312 3.54 -13.38 -0.29
CA LEU A 312 2.66 -13.06 0.86
C LEU A 312 2.28 -14.28 1.71
N GLY A 313 2.12 -15.43 1.08
CA GLY A 313 1.68 -16.64 1.77
C GLY A 313 2.75 -17.38 2.56
N THR A 314 4.03 -17.03 2.40
CA THR A 314 5.13 -17.81 3.00
C THR A 314 5.03 -17.90 4.51
N ILE A 315 4.72 -16.83 5.21
CA ILE A 315 4.61 -16.83 6.68
C ILE A 315 3.44 -17.67 7.21
N PHE A 316 2.45 -17.99 6.36
CA PHE A 316 1.30 -18.83 6.71
C PHE A 316 1.48 -20.30 6.30
N PHE A 317 2.48 -20.60 5.41
CA PHE A 317 2.69 -21.93 4.84
C PHE A 317 4.15 -22.33 4.77
N ASN A 318 5.03 -21.71 5.51
CA ASN A 318 6.44 -22.03 5.48
C ASN A 318 6.66 -23.56 5.51
N TYR A 319 7.27 -24.13 4.46
CA TYR A 319 7.51 -25.57 4.35
C TYR A 319 8.89 -25.94 4.87
N ASP A 320 8.91 -26.96 5.73
CA ASP A 320 10.11 -27.69 6.08
C ASP A 320 10.02 -29.10 5.48
N TYR A 321 10.76 -29.32 4.38
CA TYR A 321 10.76 -30.57 3.61
C TYR A 321 9.37 -31.04 3.15
N SER A 322 8.62 -31.71 3.99
CA SER A 322 7.29 -32.27 3.67
C SER A 322 6.17 -31.78 4.59
N THR A 323 6.49 -30.95 5.56
CA THR A 323 5.51 -30.46 6.55
C THR A 323 5.30 -28.95 6.45
N VAL A 324 4.08 -28.52 6.73
CA VAL A 324 3.72 -27.09 6.80
C VAL A 324 4.11 -26.57 8.18
N ARG A 325 4.91 -25.53 8.23
CA ARG A 325 5.33 -24.84 9.47
C ARG A 325 5.03 -23.34 9.39
N PRO A 326 3.78 -22.92 9.57
CA PRO A 326 3.42 -21.52 9.55
C PRO A 326 4.14 -20.77 10.68
N ASP A 327 4.61 -19.56 10.42
CA ASP A 327 5.11 -18.68 11.47
C ASP A 327 3.95 -18.13 12.30
N TYR A 328 2.83 -17.83 11.63
CA TYR A 328 1.63 -17.28 12.23
C TYR A 328 0.38 -18.04 11.79
N VAL A 329 -0.54 -18.17 12.71
CA VAL A 329 -1.85 -18.77 12.46
C VAL A 329 -2.97 -17.81 12.85
N PRO A 330 -4.15 -17.90 12.20
CA PRO A 330 -5.31 -17.08 12.55
C PRO A 330 -5.69 -17.19 14.03
N ALA A 331 -6.01 -16.06 14.65
CA ALA A 331 -6.51 -16.01 16.01
C ALA A 331 -7.92 -16.63 16.09
N LYS A 332 -8.18 -17.39 17.15
CA LYS A 332 -9.47 -18.08 17.32
C LYS A 332 -10.65 -17.10 17.31
N TRP A 333 -10.55 -15.97 17.99
CA TRP A 333 -11.63 -14.99 18.02
C TRP A 333 -12.04 -14.49 16.63
N ALA A 334 -11.05 -14.30 15.73
CA ALA A 334 -11.31 -13.87 14.36
C ALA A 334 -11.94 -14.99 13.52
N LEU A 335 -11.54 -16.26 13.76
CA LEU A 335 -12.18 -17.43 13.14
C LEU A 335 -13.64 -17.59 13.61
N ASP A 336 -13.92 -17.29 14.87
CA ASP A 336 -15.26 -17.42 15.47
C ASP A 336 -16.25 -16.35 14.97
N LEU A 337 -15.81 -15.30 14.27
CA LEU A 337 -16.68 -14.30 13.66
C LEU A 337 -17.49 -14.85 12.46
N TYR A 338 -17.00 -15.89 11.81
CA TYR A 338 -17.65 -16.46 10.63
C TYR A 338 -18.71 -17.49 11.06
N ASP A 339 -19.96 -17.18 10.78
CA ASP A 339 -21.02 -18.14 10.97
C ASP A 339 -21.03 -19.24 9.87
N PRO A 340 -21.77 -20.35 10.04
CA PRO A 340 -21.75 -21.47 9.10
C PRO A 340 -22.22 -21.15 7.67
N TYR A 341 -22.90 -20.02 7.47
CA TYR A 341 -23.36 -19.58 6.15
C TYR A 341 -22.36 -18.66 5.46
N ASP A 342 -21.37 -18.12 6.18
CA ASP A 342 -20.33 -17.25 5.67
C ASP A 342 -19.25 -18.06 4.94
N LEU A 343 -19.31 -18.07 3.63
CA LEU A 343 -18.42 -18.85 2.77
C LEU A 343 -16.98 -18.33 2.76
N ARG A 344 -16.72 -17.13 3.29
CA ARG A 344 -15.35 -16.61 3.43
C ARG A 344 -14.51 -17.53 4.29
N TYR A 345 -15.08 -18.15 5.33
CA TYR A 345 -14.34 -19.09 6.17
C TYR A 345 -13.70 -20.21 5.36
N SER A 346 -14.49 -20.91 4.55
CA SER A 346 -13.98 -22.05 3.75
C SER A 346 -13.06 -21.62 2.61
N ILE A 347 -13.16 -20.36 2.17
CA ILE A 347 -12.29 -19.80 1.11
C ILE A 347 -10.97 -19.32 1.70
N PHE A 348 -10.99 -18.73 2.91
CA PHE A 348 -9.81 -18.16 3.53
C PHE A 348 -9.01 -19.15 4.36
N PHE A 349 -9.67 -20.15 4.96
CA PHE A 349 -9.04 -20.99 5.95
C PHE A 349 -9.24 -22.47 5.64
N GLN A 350 -8.19 -23.25 5.83
CA GLN A 350 -8.24 -24.70 5.79
C GLN A 350 -7.40 -25.29 6.93
N SER A 351 -7.93 -26.33 7.57
CA SER A 351 -7.24 -27.00 8.66
C SER A 351 -6.10 -27.89 8.17
N TYR A 352 -4.92 -27.70 8.72
CA TYR A 352 -3.72 -28.48 8.46
C TYR A 352 -3.13 -29.03 9.75
N LEU A 353 -2.60 -30.25 9.65
CA LEU A 353 -1.67 -30.76 10.65
C LEU A 353 -0.29 -30.15 10.35
N THR A 354 0.24 -29.39 11.31
CA THR A 354 1.52 -28.72 11.15
C THR A 354 2.70 -29.62 11.56
N GLY A 355 3.91 -29.30 11.13
CA GLY A 355 5.14 -29.95 11.55
C GLY A 355 5.67 -29.54 12.93
N TYR A 356 4.87 -28.81 13.72
CA TYR A 356 5.26 -28.37 15.06
C TYR A 356 4.98 -29.43 16.14
N PRO A 357 5.68 -29.33 17.30
CA PRO A 357 5.39 -30.18 18.46
C PRO A 357 3.91 -30.15 18.87
N HIS A 358 3.48 -31.17 19.61
CA HIS A 358 2.09 -31.36 20.08
C HIS A 358 1.07 -31.56 18.95
N ALA A 359 1.53 -31.94 17.73
CA ALA A 359 0.67 -32.22 16.58
C ALA A 359 -0.39 -31.11 16.36
N LEU A 360 0.06 -29.85 16.40
CA LEU A 360 -0.82 -28.69 16.24
C LEU A 360 -1.58 -28.79 14.91
N GLN A 361 -2.91 -28.93 15.02
CA GLN A 361 -3.83 -28.84 13.91
C GLN A 361 -4.59 -27.52 14.03
N TRP A 362 -4.53 -26.67 13.00
CA TRP A 362 -5.13 -25.34 13.03
C TRP A 362 -5.58 -24.90 11.64
N PRO A 363 -6.65 -24.07 11.53
CA PRO A 363 -7.01 -23.43 10.27
C PRO A 363 -5.91 -22.46 9.85
N LEU A 364 -5.27 -22.68 8.70
CA LEU A 364 -4.26 -21.80 8.12
C LEU A 364 -4.89 -20.90 7.07
N LEU A 365 -4.30 -19.70 6.87
CA LEU A 365 -4.82 -18.70 5.93
C LEU A 365 -4.47 -19.06 4.49
N GLN A 366 -5.42 -19.61 3.73
CA GLN A 366 -5.28 -19.96 2.31
C GLN A 366 -5.46 -18.79 1.35
N LYS A 367 -5.93 -17.66 1.80
CA LYS A 367 -6.11 -16.46 0.96
C LYS A 367 -4.89 -16.12 0.11
N TYR A 368 -3.69 -16.38 0.63
CA TYR A 368 -2.40 -16.15 -0.04
C TYR A 368 -1.70 -17.47 -0.39
N TRP A 369 -2.45 -18.51 -0.73
CA TRP A 369 -1.85 -19.77 -1.20
C TRP A 369 -0.95 -19.57 -2.42
N GLY A 370 -1.33 -18.64 -3.29
CA GLY A 370 -0.61 -18.25 -4.48
C GLY A 370 -1.46 -18.35 -5.74
N ASN A 371 -0.97 -17.71 -6.80
CA ASN A 371 -1.62 -17.77 -8.12
C ASN A 371 -1.47 -19.15 -8.74
N THR A 372 -2.57 -19.78 -9.13
CA THR A 372 -2.61 -21.15 -9.65
C THR A 372 -1.69 -21.34 -10.87
N ALA A 373 -1.74 -20.42 -11.84
CA ALA A 373 -0.90 -20.51 -13.04
C ALA A 373 0.59 -20.38 -12.70
N PHE A 374 0.95 -19.54 -11.73
CA PHE A 374 2.33 -19.39 -11.27
C PHE A 374 2.82 -20.66 -10.58
N MET A 375 1.99 -21.29 -9.75
CA MET A 375 2.34 -22.52 -9.05
C MET A 375 2.47 -23.71 -10.01
N GLU A 376 1.48 -23.93 -10.86
CA GLU A 376 1.39 -25.12 -11.70
C GLU A 376 2.34 -25.08 -12.90
N SER A 377 2.46 -23.91 -13.57
CA SER A 377 3.24 -23.78 -14.78
C SER A 377 4.69 -23.36 -14.55
N TYR A 378 4.99 -22.66 -13.43
CA TYR A 378 6.29 -22.05 -13.17
C TYR A 378 6.91 -22.46 -11.85
N ASN A 379 6.22 -23.25 -11.02
CA ASN A 379 6.63 -23.63 -9.65
C ASN A 379 6.93 -22.42 -8.73
N ILE A 380 6.23 -21.28 -8.95
CA ILE A 380 6.32 -20.07 -8.11
C ILE A 380 5.21 -20.17 -7.06
N ARG A 381 5.60 -20.40 -5.79
CA ARG A 381 4.67 -20.68 -4.69
C ARG A 381 4.40 -19.45 -3.84
N HIS A 382 3.19 -19.35 -3.30
CA HIS A 382 2.76 -18.33 -2.33
C HIS A 382 2.83 -16.89 -2.83
N VAL A 383 2.95 -16.70 -4.14
CA VAL A 383 2.93 -15.40 -4.80
C VAL A 383 1.53 -15.14 -5.33
N SER A 384 0.89 -14.10 -4.79
CA SER A 384 -0.40 -13.57 -5.23
C SER A 384 -0.25 -12.09 -5.59
N MET A 385 -0.95 -11.63 -6.62
CA MET A 385 -0.98 -10.21 -6.95
C MET A 385 -1.72 -9.44 -5.85
N PRO A 386 -1.09 -8.48 -5.20
CA PRO A 386 -1.76 -7.63 -4.20
C PRO A 386 -2.92 -6.86 -4.83
N LYS A 387 -3.99 -6.70 -4.04
CA LYS A 387 -5.23 -6.03 -4.46
C LYS A 387 -5.51 -4.84 -3.53
N PRO A 388 -4.75 -3.71 -3.65
CA PRO A 388 -4.89 -2.57 -2.75
C PRO A 388 -6.30 -1.95 -2.75
N PHE A 389 -7.04 -2.12 -3.86
CA PHE A 389 -8.40 -1.60 -3.97
C PHE A 389 -9.36 -2.65 -4.51
N ARG A 390 -10.38 -2.97 -3.71
CA ARG A 390 -11.50 -3.86 -4.04
C ARG A 390 -12.84 -3.18 -3.80
N LEU A 391 -13.84 -3.55 -4.57
CA LEU A 391 -15.19 -2.98 -4.44
C LEU A 391 -15.81 -3.21 -3.06
N SER A 392 -15.50 -4.34 -2.43
CA SER A 392 -16.00 -4.64 -1.07
C SER A 392 -15.57 -3.61 -0.03
N GLU A 393 -14.35 -3.09 -0.13
CA GLU A 393 -13.90 -1.99 0.74
C GLU A 393 -14.74 -0.72 0.53
N GLN A 394 -15.15 -0.42 -0.70
CA GLN A 394 -15.98 0.75 -0.98
C GLN A 394 -17.35 0.67 -0.30
N TYR A 395 -17.96 -0.53 -0.25
CA TYR A 395 -19.17 -0.76 0.52
C TYR A 395 -18.94 -0.59 2.03
N LEU A 396 -17.80 -1.07 2.55
CA LEU A 396 -17.45 -0.91 3.97
C LEU A 396 -17.17 0.56 4.34
N ILE A 397 -16.47 1.30 3.48
CA ILE A 397 -16.24 2.74 3.64
C ILE A 397 -17.58 3.49 3.70
N ARG A 398 -18.47 3.20 2.75
CA ARG A 398 -19.77 3.89 2.65
C ARG A 398 -20.68 3.55 3.83
N ALA A 399 -20.71 2.29 4.23
CA ALA A 399 -21.48 1.85 5.39
C ALA A 399 -21.01 2.54 6.68
N GLU A 400 -19.69 2.57 6.92
CA GLU A 400 -19.13 3.25 8.07
C GLU A 400 -19.42 4.76 8.04
N ALA A 401 -19.23 5.40 6.90
CA ALA A 401 -19.48 6.81 6.74
C ALA A 401 -20.96 7.17 6.97
N TYR A 402 -21.89 6.30 6.56
CA TYR A 402 -23.32 6.48 6.89
C TYR A 402 -23.59 6.39 8.40
N CYS A 403 -22.84 5.55 9.13
CA CYS A 403 -23.01 5.43 10.58
C CYS A 403 -22.53 6.67 11.34
N PHE A 404 -21.47 7.32 10.87
CA PHE A 404 -20.75 8.33 11.66
C PHE A 404 -20.80 9.76 11.11
N LYS A 405 -21.52 10.01 10.00
CA LYS A 405 -21.81 11.37 9.54
C LYS A 405 -22.69 12.13 10.54
N ASP A 406 -22.73 13.45 10.44
CA ASP A 406 -23.46 14.34 11.37
C ASP A 406 -24.91 13.91 11.66
N THR A 407 -25.59 13.42 10.65
CA THR A 407 -26.92 12.80 10.80
C THR A 407 -26.82 11.35 10.33
N PRO A 408 -26.63 10.37 11.25
CA PRO A 408 -26.45 8.97 10.89
C PRO A 408 -27.60 8.39 10.07
N ASP A 409 -27.24 7.56 9.09
CA ASP A 409 -28.18 6.79 8.26
C ASP A 409 -27.91 5.30 8.38
N TYR A 410 -28.33 4.72 9.49
CA TYR A 410 -28.15 3.29 9.78
C TYR A 410 -28.86 2.37 8.79
N GLY A 411 -29.95 2.87 8.15
CA GLY A 411 -30.67 2.13 7.12
C GLY A 411 -29.82 1.90 5.88
N SER A 412 -29.18 2.93 5.37
CA SER A 412 -28.27 2.85 4.24
C SER A 412 -27.01 2.05 4.57
N ALA A 413 -26.44 2.22 5.77
CA ALA A 413 -25.32 1.41 6.25
C ALA A 413 -25.68 -0.07 6.27
N GLY A 414 -26.83 -0.44 6.85
CA GLY A 414 -27.31 -1.82 6.90
C GLY A 414 -27.58 -2.43 5.53
N LYS A 415 -28.01 -1.61 4.56
CA LYS A 415 -28.21 -2.03 3.16
C LYS A 415 -26.88 -2.36 2.48
N ASP A 416 -25.86 -1.52 2.64
CA ASP A 416 -24.53 -1.77 2.07
C ASP A 416 -23.90 -3.03 2.63
N LEU A 417 -23.93 -3.21 3.95
CA LEU A 417 -23.45 -4.43 4.61
C LEU A 417 -24.26 -5.68 4.17
N GLY A 418 -25.58 -5.54 4.00
CA GLY A 418 -26.44 -6.60 3.49
C GLY A 418 -26.09 -7.00 2.06
N THR A 419 -25.77 -6.03 1.20
CA THR A 419 -25.31 -6.27 -0.17
C THR A 419 -23.97 -7.04 -0.18
N LEU A 420 -23.02 -6.65 0.67
CA LEU A 420 -21.75 -7.35 0.81
C LEU A 420 -21.98 -8.79 1.31
N ARG A 421 -22.78 -9.00 2.38
CA ARG A 421 -23.09 -10.32 2.90
C ARG A 421 -23.81 -11.20 1.90
N ALA A 422 -24.70 -10.66 1.08
CA ALA A 422 -25.36 -11.40 0.00
C ALA A 422 -24.35 -11.98 -1.01
N ALA A 423 -23.23 -11.32 -1.24
CA ALA A 423 -22.16 -11.83 -2.11
C ALA A 423 -21.22 -12.82 -1.40
N ARG A 424 -21.24 -12.93 -0.07
CA ARG A 424 -20.31 -13.75 0.73
C ARG A 424 -20.93 -14.98 1.37
N TYR A 425 -22.23 -14.99 1.55
CA TYR A 425 -22.95 -16.05 2.23
C TYR A 425 -23.56 -17.05 1.23
N SER A 426 -23.74 -18.28 1.68
CA SER A 426 -24.44 -19.31 0.90
C SER A 426 -25.93 -18.95 0.68
N SER A 427 -26.52 -18.24 1.61
CA SER A 427 -27.87 -17.67 1.52
C SER A 427 -27.96 -16.46 2.44
N TYR A 428 -28.31 -15.32 1.90
CA TYR A 428 -28.50 -14.09 2.66
C TYR A 428 -29.53 -13.20 1.97
N SER A 429 -30.42 -12.61 2.75
CA SER A 429 -31.43 -11.65 2.25
C SER A 429 -31.67 -10.54 3.27
N GLY A 430 -31.93 -9.33 2.77
CA GLY A 430 -32.18 -8.17 3.60
C GLY A 430 -30.94 -7.38 3.98
N GLY A 431 -31.11 -6.40 4.87
CA GLY A 431 -30.04 -5.58 5.40
C GLY A 431 -29.51 -6.10 6.74
N VAL A 432 -28.36 -5.58 7.16
CA VAL A 432 -27.84 -5.79 8.51
C VAL A 432 -28.48 -4.78 9.46
N SER A 433 -28.85 -5.24 10.67
CA SER A 433 -29.39 -4.35 11.69
C SER A 433 -28.28 -3.50 12.31
N VAL A 434 -28.31 -2.21 12.04
CA VAL A 434 -27.35 -1.21 12.54
C VAL A 434 -28.11 -0.14 13.34
N SER A 435 -27.50 0.32 14.42
CA SER A 435 -28.03 1.36 15.30
C SER A 435 -26.86 2.10 15.98
N ASP A 436 -27.15 3.19 16.66
CA ASP A 436 -26.17 3.94 17.46
C ASP A 436 -25.41 3.08 18.50
N ARG A 437 -26.04 2.02 18.98
CA ARG A 437 -25.48 1.14 20.03
C ARG A 437 -24.50 0.10 19.51
N ASN A 438 -24.61 -0.30 18.25
CA ASN A 438 -23.83 -1.39 17.70
C ASN A 438 -23.09 -1.03 16.39
N ALA A 439 -23.19 0.22 15.94
CA ALA A 439 -22.63 0.62 14.65
C ALA A 439 -21.14 0.28 14.51
N LEU A 440 -20.32 0.68 15.49
CA LEU A 440 -18.90 0.41 15.44
C LEU A 440 -18.59 -1.10 15.50
N GLU A 441 -19.29 -1.85 16.34
CA GLU A 441 -19.10 -3.29 16.48
C GLU A 441 -19.43 -4.04 15.17
N VAL A 442 -20.55 -3.71 14.55
CA VAL A 442 -20.98 -4.32 13.28
C VAL A 442 -20.02 -3.98 12.13
N ILE A 443 -19.57 -2.72 12.06
CA ILE A 443 -18.57 -2.29 11.06
C ILE A 443 -17.23 -2.99 11.30
N GLU A 444 -16.74 -3.04 12.52
CA GLU A 444 -15.49 -3.70 12.89
C GLU A 444 -15.52 -5.18 12.53
N GLU A 445 -16.58 -5.89 12.93
CA GLU A 445 -16.75 -7.31 12.60
C GLU A 445 -16.71 -7.57 11.09
N GLU A 446 -17.46 -6.78 10.31
CA GLU A 446 -17.52 -6.99 8.86
C GLU A 446 -16.20 -6.62 8.18
N ARG A 447 -15.50 -5.57 8.66
CA ARG A 447 -14.16 -5.20 8.15
C ARG A 447 -13.13 -6.29 8.46
N VAL A 448 -13.13 -6.85 9.67
CA VAL A 448 -12.24 -7.97 10.03
C VAL A 448 -12.50 -9.18 9.14
N LYS A 449 -13.75 -9.56 8.94
CA LYS A 449 -14.10 -10.70 8.09
C LYS A 449 -13.71 -10.51 6.62
N GLU A 450 -13.95 -9.34 6.07
CA GLU A 450 -13.73 -9.08 4.64
C GLU A 450 -12.28 -8.76 4.30
N LEU A 451 -11.63 -7.95 5.14
CA LEU A 451 -10.30 -7.41 4.89
C LEU A 451 -9.19 -8.15 5.66
N TYR A 452 -9.46 -9.36 6.12
CA TYR A 452 -8.53 -10.17 6.93
C TYR A 452 -7.16 -10.29 6.29
N MET A 453 -6.12 -9.83 6.97
CA MET A 453 -4.71 -9.80 6.53
C MET A 453 -4.47 -9.02 5.22
N GLU A 454 -5.22 -7.94 4.98
CA GLU A 454 -4.99 -7.01 3.86
C GLU A 454 -4.37 -5.67 4.30
N GLY A 455 -3.92 -5.55 5.55
CA GLY A 455 -3.20 -4.38 6.07
C GLY A 455 -4.09 -3.26 6.60
N PHE A 456 -5.27 -3.57 7.13
CA PHE A 456 -6.24 -2.57 7.60
C PHE A 456 -6.37 -2.47 9.13
N ARG A 457 -6.19 -3.57 9.86
CA ARG A 457 -6.56 -3.67 11.28
C ARG A 457 -5.89 -2.65 12.18
N LEU A 458 -4.58 -2.45 12.05
CA LEU A 458 -3.83 -1.47 12.82
C LEU A 458 -4.41 -0.06 12.68
N HIS A 459 -4.70 0.31 11.43
CA HIS A 459 -5.22 1.63 11.10
C HIS A 459 -6.65 1.81 11.60
N ASP A 460 -7.47 0.76 11.53
CA ASP A 460 -8.84 0.76 12.05
C ASP A 460 -8.85 0.92 13.57
N LEU A 461 -8.03 0.15 14.30
CA LEU A 461 -7.88 0.29 15.75
C LEU A 461 -7.41 1.69 16.15
N LYS A 462 -6.40 2.22 15.46
CA LYS A 462 -5.87 3.57 15.71
C LYS A 462 -6.95 4.65 15.56
N ARG A 463 -7.67 4.68 14.41
CA ARG A 463 -8.66 5.72 14.13
C ARG A 463 -9.96 5.58 14.91
N TRP A 464 -10.24 4.39 15.47
CA TRP A 464 -11.36 4.15 16.37
C TRP A 464 -10.99 4.29 17.85
N HIS A 465 -9.74 4.64 18.17
CA HIS A 465 -9.23 4.71 19.54
C HIS A 465 -9.50 3.43 20.34
N LYS A 466 -9.19 2.28 19.72
CA LYS A 466 -9.35 0.97 20.33
C LYS A 466 -8.01 0.31 20.59
N GLY A 467 -7.84 -0.24 21.78
CA GLY A 467 -6.79 -1.19 22.09
C GLY A 467 -7.22 -2.61 21.72
N PHE A 468 -6.37 -3.57 22.01
CA PHE A 468 -6.68 -4.98 21.88
C PHE A 468 -5.96 -5.82 22.95
N GLU A 469 -6.41 -7.07 23.12
CA GLU A 469 -5.79 -8.01 24.02
C GLU A 469 -5.62 -9.35 23.33
N ARG A 470 -4.39 -9.88 23.34
CA ARG A 470 -4.07 -11.25 22.97
C ARG A 470 -3.92 -12.11 24.22
N LYS A 471 -4.47 -13.32 24.19
CA LYS A 471 -4.36 -14.32 25.27
C LYS A 471 -3.85 -15.63 24.70
N PRO A 472 -3.09 -16.43 25.46
CA PRO A 472 -2.67 -17.75 25.01
C PRO A 472 -3.85 -18.59 24.52
N GLN A 473 -3.74 -19.21 23.35
CA GLN A 473 -4.79 -20.03 22.74
C GLN A 473 -4.62 -21.51 23.08
N SER A 474 -3.37 -21.96 23.15
CA SER A 474 -2.97 -23.31 23.48
C SER A 474 -1.50 -23.33 23.87
N GLU A 475 -0.98 -24.47 24.33
CA GLU A 475 0.45 -24.62 24.64
C GLU A 475 1.35 -24.31 23.43
N SER A 476 0.95 -24.74 22.23
CA SER A 476 1.69 -24.46 20.99
C SER A 476 1.57 -23.01 20.51
N LEU A 477 0.60 -22.25 21.02
CA LEU A 477 0.35 -20.85 20.69
C LEU A 477 0.53 -19.94 21.91
N GLY A 478 1.39 -20.36 22.84
CA GLY A 478 1.61 -19.63 24.10
C GLY A 478 2.72 -18.58 24.02
N ASN A 479 3.64 -18.70 23.06
CA ASN A 479 4.85 -17.87 23.03
C ASN A 479 4.55 -16.42 22.64
N GLY A 480 4.74 -15.47 23.61
CA GLY A 480 4.50 -14.04 23.39
C GLY A 480 3.03 -13.67 23.15
N SER A 481 2.09 -14.57 23.45
CA SER A 481 0.67 -14.37 23.16
C SER A 481 -0.04 -13.51 24.19
N SER A 482 0.48 -13.39 25.41
CA SER A 482 -0.09 -12.52 26.43
C SER A 482 0.37 -11.09 26.20
N LEU A 483 -0.47 -10.32 25.52
CA LEU A 483 -0.21 -8.92 25.24
C LEU A 483 -1.51 -8.12 25.36
N LYS A 484 -1.45 -7.03 26.09
CA LYS A 484 -2.53 -6.04 26.13
C LYS A 484 -1.95 -4.71 25.64
N VAL A 485 -2.57 -4.16 24.64
CA VAL A 485 -2.26 -2.84 24.07
C VAL A 485 -3.42 -1.92 24.38
N GLU A 486 -3.16 -0.87 25.11
CA GLU A 486 -4.19 0.11 25.46
C GLU A 486 -4.53 0.95 24.23
N LYS A 487 -5.73 1.53 24.24
CA LYS A 487 -6.09 2.51 23.20
C LYS A 487 -5.08 3.66 23.20
N ASP A 488 -4.82 4.18 22.03
CA ASP A 488 -3.92 5.33 21.82
C ASP A 488 -2.46 5.08 22.29
N ASP A 489 -2.05 3.82 22.40
CA ASP A 489 -0.65 3.49 22.63
C ASP A 489 0.24 4.15 21.55
N PRO A 490 1.34 4.82 21.93
CA PRO A 490 2.20 5.51 20.96
C PRO A 490 2.67 4.64 19.78
N LEU A 491 2.81 3.33 19.97
CA LEU A 491 3.26 2.39 18.92
C LEU A 491 2.18 2.04 17.89
N PHE A 492 0.94 2.55 18.00
CA PHE A 492 0.01 2.59 16.86
C PHE A 492 0.52 3.51 15.74
N VAL A 493 1.43 4.40 16.05
CA VAL A 493 2.17 5.23 15.10
C VAL A 493 3.60 4.72 15.05
N TRP A 494 4.04 4.24 13.89
CA TRP A 494 5.39 3.72 13.76
C TRP A 494 6.43 4.81 14.02
N PRO A 495 7.57 4.46 14.66
CA PRO A 495 8.65 5.42 14.85
C PRO A 495 9.24 5.84 13.49
N ILE A 496 9.66 7.08 13.38
CA ILE A 496 10.47 7.52 12.24
C ILE A 496 11.78 6.73 12.28
N PRO A 497 12.24 6.14 11.16
CA PRO A 497 13.47 5.37 11.13
C PRO A 497 14.68 6.17 11.64
N GLN A 498 15.53 5.52 12.43
CA GLN A 498 16.66 6.20 13.09
C GLN A 498 17.65 6.80 12.11
N ASN A 499 17.91 6.12 10.97
CA ASN A 499 18.79 6.63 9.92
C ASN A 499 18.29 7.95 9.31
N GLU A 500 16.97 8.16 9.24
CA GLU A 500 16.38 9.40 8.74
C GLU A 500 16.56 10.56 9.74
N LEU A 501 16.45 10.26 11.04
CA LEU A 501 16.70 11.23 12.10
C LEU A 501 18.17 11.62 12.20
N ASP A 502 19.08 10.67 11.98
CA ASP A 502 20.53 10.85 12.07
C ASP A 502 21.16 11.35 10.77
N ALA A 503 20.39 11.46 9.68
CA ALA A 503 20.91 11.90 8.39
C ALA A 503 21.49 13.32 8.48
N PRO A 504 22.65 13.60 7.84
CA PRO A 504 23.25 14.92 7.86
C PRO A 504 22.29 16.00 7.34
N GLY A 505 22.01 17.01 8.16
CA GLY A 505 21.08 18.11 7.82
C GLY A 505 19.60 17.77 8.01
N SER A 506 19.26 16.63 8.61
CA SER A 506 17.89 16.26 8.92
C SER A 506 17.30 17.16 10.02
N ASP A 507 16.12 17.72 9.73
CA ASP A 507 15.26 18.44 10.67
C ASP A 507 13.95 17.68 10.93
N ILE A 508 13.93 16.36 10.65
CA ILE A 508 12.75 15.50 10.82
C ILE A 508 12.42 15.39 12.32
N GLN A 509 11.19 15.74 12.68
CA GLN A 509 10.71 15.59 14.04
C GLN A 509 10.34 14.14 14.33
N PRO A 510 10.85 13.53 15.42
CA PRO A 510 10.50 12.17 15.81
C PRO A 510 9.05 12.06 16.26
N ASN A 511 8.49 10.87 16.18
CA ASN A 511 7.21 10.52 16.79
C ASN A 511 7.38 10.26 18.31
N GLU A 512 6.28 10.21 19.02
CA GLU A 512 6.28 9.78 20.43
C GLU A 512 6.82 8.35 20.58
N SER A 513 6.54 7.48 19.62
CA SER A 513 7.05 6.10 19.53
C SER A 513 8.56 5.99 19.30
N ASN A 514 9.27 7.06 19.00
CA ASN A 514 10.73 7.08 18.93
C ASN A 514 11.40 7.16 20.32
N LYS A 515 10.65 7.45 21.38
CA LYS A 515 11.14 7.57 22.76
C LYS A 515 11.10 6.21 23.44
#